data_9328008baf0eaf6e851fc172c8933ae7
#
_entry.id   9328008baf0eaf6e851fc172c8933ae7
#
_cell.length_a   1.000
_cell.length_b   1.000
_cell.length_c   1.000
_cell.angle_alpha   90.00
_cell.angle_beta   90.00
_cell.angle_gamma   90.00
#
_symmetry.space_group_name_H-M   'P 1'
#
loop_
_entity.id
_entity.type
_entity.pdbx_description
1 polymer ?
#
loop_
_entity_poly.entity_id
_entity_poly.type
_entity_poly.pdbx_seq_one_letter_code
_entity_poly.pdbx_strand_id
1 'polypeptide(L)'
;MRKRDPNRIEMGRRFREARERLNWSREVLAERADLSVSFIADLELGNTGTRLENFIRLCRLLDLNADYVLFGAPGDAVQRITDLLRD
;
A
#
# COMPACT_ATOMS: atom_id res chain seq x y z
N MET A 1 7.89 5.60 -23.09
CA MET A 1 7.29 5.86 -21.76
C MET A 1 7.08 4.54 -21.06
N ARG A 2 7.59 4.42 -19.86
CA ARG A 2 7.40 3.19 -19.06
C ARG A 2 5.99 3.13 -18.53
N LYS A 3 5.36 1.97 -18.67
CA LYS A 3 4.10 1.70 -17.97
C LYS A 3 4.39 1.51 -16.49
N ARG A 4 3.49 2.02 -15.66
CA ARG A 4 3.58 1.76 -14.22
C ARG A 4 3.26 0.30 -13.97
N ASP A 5 3.97 -0.31 -13.03
CA ASP A 5 3.72 -1.68 -12.61
C ASP A 5 2.35 -1.76 -11.93
N PRO A 6 1.43 -2.63 -12.39
CA PRO A 6 0.11 -2.78 -11.77
C PRO A 6 0.18 -3.08 -10.26
N ASN A 7 1.19 -3.82 -9.82
CA ASN A 7 1.35 -4.12 -8.39
C ASN A 7 1.69 -2.86 -7.60
N ARG A 8 2.51 -1.97 -8.17
CA ARG A 8 2.85 -0.71 -7.52
C ARG A 8 1.64 0.22 -7.45
N ILE A 9 0.82 0.25 -8.49
CA ILE A 9 -0.41 1.05 -8.52
C ILE A 9 -1.35 0.59 -7.42
N GLU A 10 -1.56 -0.72 -7.29
CA GLU A 10 -2.45 -1.27 -6.28
C GLU A 10 -1.92 -1.06 -4.86
N MET A 11 -0.63 -1.31 -4.64
CA MET A 11 -0.01 -1.02 -3.36
C MET A 11 -0.18 0.46 -2.98
N GLY A 12 0.12 1.34 -3.93
CA GLY A 12 0.01 2.78 -3.70
C GLY A 12 -1.41 3.20 -3.34
N ARG A 13 -2.40 2.64 -4.03
CA ARG A 13 -3.80 2.91 -3.75
C ARG A 13 -4.17 2.47 -2.33
N ARG A 14 -3.68 1.32 -1.90
CA ARG A 14 -3.96 0.80 -0.56
C ARG A 14 -3.32 1.64 0.53
N PHE A 15 -2.12 2.13 0.32
CA PHE A 15 -1.48 3.09 1.22
C PHE A 15 -2.28 4.39 1.29
N ARG A 16 -2.70 4.91 0.15
CA ARG A 16 -3.49 6.14 0.09
C ARG A 16 -4.80 6.01 0.85
N GLU A 17 -5.53 4.93 0.62
CA GLU A 17 -6.81 4.69 1.28
C GLU A 17 -6.64 4.63 2.81
N ALA A 18 -5.59 3.97 3.28
CA ALA A 18 -5.32 3.89 4.72
C ALA A 18 -5.00 5.27 5.30
N ARG A 19 -4.20 6.06 4.58
CA ARG A 19 -3.89 7.42 4.99
C ARG A 19 -5.16 8.28 5.08
N GLU A 20 -5.99 8.21 4.06
CA GLU A 20 -7.24 8.97 4.01
C GLU A 20 -8.21 8.56 5.11
N ARG A 21 -8.23 7.29 5.44
CA ARG A 21 -9.05 6.76 6.53
C ARG A 21 -8.68 7.35 7.88
N LEU A 22 -7.39 7.69 8.07
CA LEU A 22 -6.91 8.34 9.28
C LEU A 22 -7.08 9.86 9.23
N ASN A 23 -7.60 10.39 8.12
CA ASN A 23 -7.74 11.83 7.88
C ASN A 23 -6.38 12.55 7.89
N TRP A 24 -5.34 11.86 7.44
CA TRP A 24 -4.00 12.43 7.34
C TRP A 24 -3.75 12.98 5.94
N SER A 25 -3.12 14.14 5.85
CA SER A 25 -2.58 14.63 4.60
C SER A 25 -1.30 13.87 4.25
N ARG A 26 -0.83 14.01 3.01
CA ARG A 26 0.47 13.45 2.61
C ARG A 26 1.60 14.04 3.45
N GLU A 27 1.48 15.33 3.76
CA GLU A 27 2.46 16.05 4.59
C GLU A 27 2.55 15.43 5.99
N VAL A 28 1.42 15.11 6.59
CA VAL A 28 1.38 14.48 7.92
C VAL A 28 2.05 13.10 7.86
N LEU A 29 1.69 12.29 6.87
CA LEU A 29 2.28 10.96 6.74
C LEU A 29 3.79 11.06 6.49
N ALA A 30 4.21 11.97 5.60
CA ALA A 30 5.62 12.15 5.29
C ALA A 30 6.42 12.53 6.53
N GLU A 31 5.91 13.44 7.34
CA GLU A 31 6.55 13.84 8.59
C GLU A 31 6.67 12.68 9.56
N ARG A 32 5.60 11.94 9.78
CA ARG A 32 5.60 10.82 10.72
C ARG A 32 6.49 9.66 10.26
N ALA A 33 6.59 9.48 8.94
CA ALA A 33 7.38 8.40 8.36
C ALA A 33 8.85 8.80 8.13
N ASP A 34 9.17 10.07 8.31
CA ASP A 34 10.50 10.62 8.00
C ASP A 34 10.83 10.40 6.52
N LEU A 35 9.87 10.71 5.66
CA LEU A 35 9.97 10.59 4.20
C LEU A 35 9.54 11.91 3.57
N SER A 36 9.90 12.12 2.31
CA SER A 36 9.48 13.34 1.61
C SER A 36 8.03 13.23 1.14
N VAL A 37 7.37 14.36 1.03
CA VAL A 37 6.00 14.42 0.48
C VAL A 37 5.99 13.94 -0.96
N SER A 38 7.01 14.29 -1.75
CA SER A 38 7.14 13.82 -3.12
C SER A 38 7.21 12.31 -3.21
N PHE A 39 7.96 11.68 -2.30
CA PHE A 39 8.05 10.22 -2.27
C PHE A 39 6.69 9.61 -1.94
N ILE A 40 5.98 10.15 -0.95
CA ILE A 40 4.64 9.65 -0.60
C ILE A 40 3.70 9.77 -1.81
N ALA A 41 3.72 10.91 -2.50
CA ALA A 41 2.89 11.12 -3.68
C ALA A 41 3.22 10.08 -4.78
N ASP A 42 4.49 9.88 -5.06
CA ASP A 42 4.91 8.91 -6.09
C ASP A 42 4.55 7.49 -5.71
N LEU A 43 4.71 7.13 -4.44
CA LEU A 43 4.33 5.81 -3.92
C LEU A 43 2.83 5.57 -4.11
N GLU A 44 2.01 6.54 -3.71
CA GLU A 44 0.55 6.42 -3.80
C GLU A 44 0.05 6.36 -5.24
N LEU A 45 0.76 6.98 -6.17
CA LEU A 45 0.40 6.96 -7.59
C LEU A 45 0.94 5.72 -8.32
N GLY A 46 1.76 4.92 -7.65
CA GLY A 46 2.36 3.75 -8.28
C GLY A 46 3.53 4.08 -9.20
N ASN A 47 4.11 5.28 -9.05
CA ASN A 47 5.26 5.71 -9.84
C ASN A 47 6.57 5.13 -9.34
N THR A 48 6.61 4.67 -8.10
CA THR A 48 7.81 4.11 -7.48
C THR A 48 7.44 2.96 -6.56
N GLY A 49 8.40 2.08 -6.30
CA GLY A 49 8.32 1.14 -5.21
C GLY A 49 8.90 1.74 -3.95
N THR A 50 9.22 0.90 -2.98
CA THR A 50 9.81 1.35 -1.73
C THR A 50 10.75 0.28 -1.18
N ARG A 51 11.68 0.73 -0.36
CA ARG A 51 12.54 -0.18 0.40
C ARG A 51 11.72 -0.88 1.47
N LEU A 52 12.14 -2.08 1.82
CA LEU A 52 11.43 -2.88 2.82
C LEU A 52 11.30 -2.14 4.15
N GLU A 53 12.33 -1.44 4.58
CA GLU A 53 12.32 -0.69 5.83
C GLU A 53 11.23 0.38 5.84
N ASN A 54 11.10 1.09 4.73
CA ASN A 54 10.06 2.12 4.60
C ASN A 54 8.67 1.49 4.51
N PHE A 55 8.55 0.36 3.81
CA PHE A 55 7.30 -0.40 3.72
C PHE A 55 6.82 -0.81 5.11
N ILE A 56 7.71 -1.37 5.92
CA ILE A 56 7.37 -1.80 7.28
C ILE A 56 6.93 -0.60 8.12
N ARG A 57 7.67 0.50 8.04
CA ARG A 57 7.35 1.72 8.79
C ARG A 57 5.99 2.26 8.42
N LEU A 58 5.68 2.32 7.11
CA LEU A 58 4.39 2.82 6.64
C LEU A 58 3.25 1.92 7.09
N CYS A 59 3.41 0.60 7.01
CA CYS A 59 2.39 -0.33 7.47
C CYS A 59 2.11 -0.16 8.96
N ARG A 60 3.16 0.03 9.76
CA ARG A 60 2.99 0.24 11.21
C ARG A 60 2.29 1.56 11.51
N LEU A 61 2.70 2.65 10.84
CA LEU A 61 2.11 3.97 11.04
C LEU A 61 0.63 4.00 10.65
N LEU A 62 0.28 3.30 9.58
CA LEU A 62 -1.07 3.30 9.04
C LEU A 62 -1.93 2.17 9.58
N ASP A 63 -1.38 1.35 10.48
CA ASP A 63 -2.03 0.16 11.02
C ASP A 63 -2.57 -0.73 9.90
N LEU A 64 -1.71 -0.99 8.92
CA LEU A 64 -2.02 -1.78 7.74
C LEU A 64 -1.41 -3.16 7.83
N ASN A 65 -2.20 -4.15 7.45
CA ASN A 65 -1.72 -5.51 7.26
C ASN A 65 -0.85 -5.55 5.99
N ALA A 66 0.38 -6.03 6.11
CA ALA A 66 1.31 -6.08 4.99
C ALA A 66 0.80 -6.98 3.85
N ASP A 67 0.18 -8.10 4.19
CA ASP A 67 -0.37 -9.00 3.19
C ASP A 67 -1.46 -8.31 2.36
N TYR A 68 -2.31 -7.53 3.01
CA TYR A 68 -3.33 -6.76 2.31
C TYR A 68 -2.70 -5.76 1.34
N VAL A 69 -1.67 -5.04 1.79
CA VAL A 69 -1.00 -4.06 0.93
C VAL A 69 -0.40 -4.72 -0.30
N LEU A 70 0.22 -5.89 -0.10
CA LEU A 70 0.94 -6.59 -1.16
C LEU A 70 0.01 -7.37 -2.10
N PHE A 71 -1.02 -8.01 -1.56
CA PHE A 71 -1.79 -9.02 -2.31
C PHE A 71 -3.28 -8.74 -2.41
N GLY A 72 -3.80 -7.77 -1.68
CA GLY A 72 -5.20 -7.42 -1.73
C GLY A 72 -5.99 -7.90 -0.54
N ALA A 73 -7.31 -7.71 -0.58
CA ALA A 73 -8.19 -8.01 0.55
C ALA A 73 -8.08 -9.48 0.97
N PRO A 74 -8.07 -9.76 2.29
CA PRO A 74 -8.01 -11.15 2.77
C PRO A 74 -9.11 -12.04 2.19
N GLY A 75 -10.28 -11.48 1.88
CA GLY A 75 -11.38 -12.20 1.26
C GLY A 75 -11.02 -12.82 -0.08
N ASP A 76 -10.17 -12.15 -0.85
CA ASP A 76 -9.75 -12.66 -2.17
C ASP A 76 -8.94 -13.94 -2.02
N ALA A 77 -8.02 -13.98 -1.05
CA ALA A 77 -7.21 -15.17 -0.79
C ALA A 77 -8.08 -16.32 -0.26
N VAL A 78 -9.00 -16.02 0.65
CA VAL A 78 -9.93 -17.02 1.19
C VAL A 78 -10.79 -17.58 0.07
N GLN A 79 -11.30 -16.72 -0.81
CA GLN A 79 -12.13 -17.15 -1.93
C GLN A 79 -11.36 -18.08 -2.87
N ARG A 80 -10.10 -17.76 -3.16
CA ARG A 80 -9.26 -18.62 -4.01
C ARG A 80 -9.05 -20.00 -3.40
N ILE A 81 -8.77 -20.04 -2.10
CA ILE A 81 -8.59 -21.30 -1.38
C ILE A 81 -9.90 -22.11 -1.43
N THR A 82 -11.02 -21.45 -1.18
CA THR A 82 -12.35 -22.10 -1.23
C THR A 82 -12.60 -22.67 -2.61
N ASP A 83 -12.31 -21.90 -3.66
CA ASP A 83 -12.52 -22.35 -5.04
C ASP A 83 -11.64 -23.56 -5.38
N LEU A 84 -10.39 -23.58 -4.90
CA LEU A 84 -9.47 -24.69 -5.12
C LEU A 84 -9.92 -25.97 -4.41
N LEU A 85 -10.60 -25.84 -3.27
CA LEU A 85 -11.08 -26.98 -2.49
C LEU A 85 -12.47 -27.46 -2.93
N ARG A 86 -13.14 -26.70 -3.77
CA ARG A 86 -14.46 -27.04 -4.26
C ARG A 86 -14.34 -28.06 -5.41
N ASP A 87 -15.04 -29.13 -5.32
CA ASP A 87 -15.09 -30.16 -6.37
C ASP A 87 -15.99 -29.73 -7.52
#